data_05071a2db768a6794fc4edb254b77e09
#
_entry.id   05071a2db768a6794fc4edb254b77e09
#
_cell.length_a   1.000
_cell.length_b   1.000
_cell.length_c   1.000
_cell.angle_alpha   90.00
_cell.angle_beta   90.00
_cell.angle_gamma   90.00
#
_symmetry.space_group_name_H-M   'P 1'
#
loop_
_entity.id
_entity.type
_entity.pdbx_description
1 polymer ?
#
loop_
_entity_poly.entity_id
_entity_poly.type
_entity_poly.pdbx_seq_one_letter_code
_entity_poly.pdbx_strand_id
1 'polypeptide(L)'
;DASYGIKQREQMEQVLDFFYARRGQAYGFRFKDWMDFELPRQTIGTMGNAGNTSTLQVFKRYEPLTAYAYDRPILKIVPGTVILWRNGTLLSGDQTSSRLNTNTGVITNRSNDDDGAVFEIACQFDVPVRFATDEIKIAHDDWELMSWPSIPLVELKPRSS
;
A
#
# COMPACT_ATOMS: atom_id res chain seq x y z
N ASP A 1 3.77 14.05 -34.48
CA ASP A 1 2.97 12.85 -34.56
C ASP A 1 1.67 13.07 -33.78
N ALA A 2 0.56 13.29 -34.54
CA ALA A 2 -0.75 13.62 -33.96
C ALA A 2 -1.29 12.55 -32.99
N SER A 3 -0.81 11.32 -33.10
CA SER A 3 -1.22 10.21 -32.22
C SER A 3 -0.71 10.35 -30.78
N TYR A 4 0.44 11.00 -30.59
CA TYR A 4 1.01 11.22 -29.27
C TYR A 4 0.24 12.28 -28.47
N GLY A 5 -0.17 13.36 -29.13
CA GLY A 5 -0.98 14.40 -28.50
C GLY A 5 -2.39 13.94 -28.11
N ILE A 6 -3.01 13.05 -28.89
CA ILE A 6 -4.33 12.48 -28.58
C ILE A 6 -4.26 11.58 -27.35
N LYS A 7 -3.25 10.72 -27.25
CA LYS A 7 -3.05 9.86 -26.07
C LYS A 7 -2.80 10.68 -24.79
N GLN A 8 -2.05 11.76 -24.90
CA GLN A 8 -1.82 12.65 -23.75
C GLN A 8 -3.10 13.33 -23.28
N ARG A 9 -3.96 13.77 -24.22
CA ARG A 9 -5.23 14.41 -23.90
C ARG A 9 -6.18 13.43 -23.18
N GLU A 10 -6.39 12.24 -23.71
CA GLU A 10 -7.24 11.22 -23.09
C GLU A 10 -6.73 10.84 -21.69
N GLN A 11 -5.43 10.71 -21.51
CA GLN A 11 -4.84 10.45 -20.20
C GLN A 11 -5.04 11.61 -19.22
N MET A 12 -4.93 12.85 -19.72
CA MET A 12 -5.20 14.04 -18.90
C MET A 12 -6.66 14.10 -18.45
N GLU A 13 -7.60 13.84 -19.35
CA GLU A 13 -9.02 13.78 -19.05
C GLU A 13 -9.31 12.73 -17.98
N GLN A 14 -8.72 11.53 -18.09
CA GLN A 14 -8.85 10.47 -17.07
C GLN A 14 -8.31 10.90 -15.69
N VAL A 15 -7.18 11.59 -15.66
CA VAL A 15 -6.59 12.10 -14.41
C VAL A 15 -7.48 13.19 -13.80
N LEU A 16 -8.02 14.09 -14.62
CA LEU A 16 -8.94 15.14 -14.17
C LEU A 16 -10.24 14.53 -13.60
N ASP A 17 -10.83 13.58 -14.33
CA ASP A 17 -12.03 12.88 -13.89
C ASP A 17 -11.80 12.19 -12.55
N PHE A 18 -10.66 11.52 -12.40
CA PHE A 18 -10.27 10.90 -11.15
C PHE A 18 -10.09 11.92 -10.02
N PHE A 19 -9.43 13.05 -10.31
CA PHE A 19 -9.24 14.12 -9.32
C PHE A 19 -10.56 14.70 -8.82
N TYR A 20 -11.47 15.02 -9.73
CA TYR A 20 -12.81 15.53 -9.39
C TYR A 20 -13.65 14.49 -8.66
N ALA A 21 -13.57 13.21 -9.06
CA ALA A 21 -14.24 12.13 -8.34
C ALA A 21 -13.73 11.95 -6.90
N ARG A 22 -12.46 12.30 -6.62
CA ARG A 22 -11.86 12.32 -5.27
C ARG A 22 -12.09 13.63 -4.53
N ARG A 23 -12.70 14.64 -5.19
CA ARG A 23 -12.94 15.98 -4.64
C ARG A 23 -11.66 16.60 -4.06
N GLY A 24 -10.59 16.59 -4.85
CA GLY A 24 -9.28 17.05 -4.42
C GLY A 24 -8.79 16.31 -3.16
N GLN A 25 -8.59 17.03 -2.08
CA GLN A 25 -8.05 16.50 -0.81
C GLN A 25 -9.04 15.64 -0.01
N ALA A 26 -10.33 15.58 -0.37
CA ALA A 26 -11.38 15.03 0.48
C ALA A 26 -11.30 13.51 0.65
N TYR A 27 -10.96 12.77 -0.41
CA TYR A 27 -10.98 11.32 -0.41
C TYR A 27 -9.63 10.72 -0.72
N GLY A 28 -9.22 9.77 0.15
CA GLY A 28 -8.03 8.96 -0.07
C GLY A 28 -8.25 7.87 -1.12
N PHE A 29 -7.14 7.40 -1.70
CA PHE A 29 -7.11 6.31 -2.66
C PHE A 29 -5.84 5.50 -2.52
N ARG A 30 -5.79 4.35 -3.20
CA ARG A 30 -4.63 3.46 -3.23
C ARG A 30 -3.72 3.91 -4.39
N PHE A 31 -2.45 4.13 -4.09
CA PHE A 31 -1.43 4.50 -5.06
C PHE A 31 -0.34 3.43 -5.10
N LYS A 32 -0.05 2.90 -6.28
CA LYS A 32 1.08 1.99 -6.46
C LYS A 32 2.34 2.83 -6.68
N ASP A 33 3.21 2.84 -5.69
CA ASP A 33 4.54 3.43 -5.82
C ASP A 33 5.46 2.43 -6.50
N TRP A 34 5.72 2.62 -7.80
CA TRP A 34 6.55 1.72 -8.59
C TRP A 34 8.00 1.62 -8.10
N MET A 35 8.46 2.54 -7.27
CA MET A 35 9.79 2.50 -6.66
C MET A 35 9.80 1.70 -5.36
N ASP A 36 8.62 1.52 -4.70
CA ASP A 36 8.51 0.88 -3.40
C ASP A 36 7.13 0.22 -3.19
N PHE A 37 6.81 -0.80 -3.97
CA PHE A 37 5.51 -1.51 -3.93
C PHE A 37 5.61 -2.97 -3.49
N GLU A 38 6.82 -3.48 -3.24
CA GLU A 38 7.03 -4.88 -2.89
C GLU A 38 7.65 -5.03 -1.51
N LEU A 39 7.11 -5.98 -0.77
CA LEU A 39 7.71 -6.52 0.45
C LEU A 39 8.28 -7.90 0.12
N PRO A 40 9.60 -8.06 0.04
CA PRO A 40 10.21 -9.38 -0.07
C PRO A 40 9.95 -10.20 1.20
N ARG A 41 10.16 -11.51 1.17
CA ARG A 41 9.96 -12.36 2.35
C ARG A 41 10.68 -11.77 3.57
N GLN A 42 9.89 -11.46 4.59
CA GLN A 42 10.36 -10.84 5.83
C GLN A 42 9.65 -11.46 7.03
N THR A 43 10.40 -11.69 8.11
CA THR A 43 9.82 -12.06 9.39
C THR A 43 9.11 -10.87 10.01
N ILE A 44 7.83 -11.07 10.36
CA ILE A 44 7.01 -10.03 10.99
C ILE A 44 7.10 -10.11 12.50
N GLY A 45 7.13 -11.30 13.05
CA GLY A 45 7.26 -11.48 14.49
C GLY A 45 6.69 -12.80 14.97
N THR A 46 6.67 -12.94 16.29
CA THR A 46 6.09 -14.10 16.98
C THR A 46 4.69 -13.74 17.47
N MET A 47 3.71 -14.55 17.14
CA MET A 47 2.33 -14.38 17.59
C MET A 47 2.25 -14.60 19.10
N GLY A 48 1.56 -13.71 19.79
CA GLY A 48 1.33 -13.88 21.24
C GLY A 48 0.30 -14.98 21.55
N ASN A 49 0.34 -15.47 22.77
CA ASN A 49 -0.52 -16.55 23.28
C ASN A 49 -1.82 -16.02 23.91
N ALA A 50 -2.40 -14.98 23.36
CA ALA A 50 -3.61 -14.38 23.93
C ALA A 50 -4.90 -14.90 23.27
N GLY A 51 -4.88 -16.12 22.75
CA GLY A 51 -6.01 -16.66 21.98
C GLY A 51 -6.28 -15.82 20.73
N ASN A 52 -7.51 -15.79 20.27
CA ASN A 52 -7.88 -15.07 19.01
C ASN A 52 -7.75 -13.53 19.05
N THR A 53 -7.13 -12.95 20.07
CA THR A 53 -6.96 -11.50 20.22
C THR A 53 -5.55 -11.00 19.88
N SER A 54 -4.55 -11.89 19.82
CA SER A 54 -3.18 -11.50 19.44
C SER A 54 -3.11 -11.12 17.96
N THR A 55 -2.37 -10.05 17.69
CA THR A 55 -2.19 -9.53 16.34
C THR A 55 -0.74 -9.15 16.05
N LEU A 56 -0.35 -9.22 14.78
CA LEU A 56 0.91 -8.72 14.26
C LEU A 56 0.64 -7.73 13.13
N GLN A 57 1.23 -6.55 13.19
CA GLN A 57 1.20 -5.59 12.10
C GLN A 57 2.29 -5.94 11.07
N VAL A 58 1.90 -6.12 9.81
CA VAL A 58 2.86 -6.23 8.70
C VAL A 58 3.59 -4.90 8.55
N PHE A 59 4.91 -4.96 8.46
CA PHE A 59 5.74 -3.78 8.25
C PHE A 59 6.85 -4.08 7.24
N LYS A 60 7.41 -3.03 6.65
CA LYS A 60 8.64 -3.08 5.87
C LYS A 60 9.73 -2.36 6.62
N ARG A 61 10.86 -3.02 6.81
CA ARG A 61 12.02 -2.44 7.52
C ARG A 61 12.97 -1.80 6.53
N TYR A 62 13.27 -0.54 6.76
CA TYR A 62 14.27 0.24 6.03
C TYR A 62 15.52 0.39 6.89
N GLU A 63 16.69 0.38 6.25
CA GLU A 63 18.01 0.49 6.90
C GLU A 63 18.20 -0.49 8.08
N PRO A 64 18.04 -1.81 7.90
CA PRO A 64 17.96 -2.77 9.00
C PRO A 64 19.25 -2.89 9.81
N LEU A 65 20.37 -2.38 9.29
CA LEU A 65 21.69 -2.48 9.92
C LEU A 65 22.14 -1.19 10.60
N THR A 66 21.29 -0.18 10.68
CA THR A 66 21.63 1.12 11.29
C THR A 66 20.83 1.40 12.55
N ALA A 67 21.31 2.34 13.36
CA ALA A 67 20.58 2.85 14.52
C ALA A 67 19.29 3.60 14.13
N TYR A 68 19.11 3.89 12.84
CA TYR A 68 17.97 4.62 12.28
C TYR A 68 16.98 3.70 11.54
N ALA A 69 17.03 2.40 11.82
CA ALA A 69 16.07 1.45 11.25
C ALA A 69 14.64 1.93 11.47
N TYR A 70 13.84 1.91 10.40
CA TYR A 70 12.45 2.33 10.43
C TYR A 70 11.54 1.21 9.97
N ASP A 71 10.60 0.82 10.82
CA ASP A 71 9.56 -0.15 10.51
C ASP A 71 8.30 0.58 10.04
N ARG A 72 8.13 0.67 8.71
CA ARG A 72 6.95 1.26 8.09
C ARG A 72 5.79 0.27 8.13
N PRO A 73 4.68 0.57 8.79
CA PRO A 73 3.49 -0.26 8.72
C PRO A 73 2.98 -0.37 7.29
N ILE A 74 2.77 -1.60 6.81
CA ILE A 74 2.22 -1.85 5.48
C ILE A 74 0.71 -1.94 5.59
N LEU A 75 0.03 -1.02 4.91
CA LEU A 75 -1.41 -0.99 4.72
C LEU A 75 -1.71 -1.34 3.26
N LYS A 76 -2.97 -1.61 2.95
CA LYS A 76 -3.43 -1.78 1.54
C LYS A 76 -2.62 -2.82 0.76
N ILE A 77 -2.38 -3.96 1.38
CA ILE A 77 -1.77 -5.12 0.71
C ILE A 77 -2.63 -5.50 -0.50
N VAL A 78 -1.98 -5.83 -1.62
CA VAL A 78 -2.67 -6.22 -2.87
C VAL A 78 -3.14 -7.66 -2.74
N PRO A 79 -4.44 -7.93 -2.77
CA PRO A 79 -4.98 -9.29 -2.75
C PRO A 79 -4.42 -10.13 -3.91
N GLY A 80 -4.17 -11.42 -3.64
CA GLY A 80 -3.62 -12.34 -4.65
C GLY A 80 -2.10 -12.29 -4.81
N THR A 81 -1.40 -11.34 -4.17
CA THR A 81 0.07 -11.28 -4.18
C THR A 81 0.69 -11.80 -2.87
N VAL A 82 -0.16 -12.14 -1.90
CA VAL A 82 0.28 -12.52 -0.55
C VAL A 82 0.77 -13.95 -0.52
N ILE A 83 1.96 -14.12 0.05
CA ILE A 83 2.52 -15.40 0.44
C ILE A 83 2.81 -15.30 1.94
N LEU A 84 2.16 -16.15 2.73
CA LEU A 84 2.25 -16.15 4.20
C LEU A 84 2.80 -17.48 4.69
N TRP A 85 3.79 -17.42 5.57
CA TRP A 85 4.37 -18.61 6.23
C TRP A 85 4.15 -18.52 7.73
N ARG A 86 3.96 -19.69 8.33
CA ARG A 86 3.93 -19.90 9.77
C ARG A 86 4.98 -20.94 10.15
N ASN A 87 5.92 -20.59 11.00
CA ASN A 87 7.06 -21.44 11.37
C ASN A 87 7.78 -22.02 10.13
N GLY A 88 7.97 -21.19 9.08
CA GLY A 88 8.59 -21.61 7.82
C GLY A 88 7.69 -22.42 6.88
N THR A 89 6.50 -22.84 7.32
CA THR A 89 5.54 -23.60 6.51
C THR A 89 4.59 -22.65 5.77
N LEU A 90 4.45 -22.83 4.46
CA LEU A 90 3.55 -22.06 3.62
C LEU A 90 2.09 -22.31 4.01
N LEU A 91 1.33 -21.26 4.23
CA LEU A 91 -0.11 -21.34 4.46
C LEU A 91 -0.88 -21.35 3.15
N SER A 92 -1.98 -22.10 3.08
CA SER A 92 -2.92 -22.08 1.95
C SER A 92 -3.61 -20.72 1.82
N GLY A 93 -4.28 -20.49 0.67
CA GLY A 93 -5.02 -19.25 0.43
C GLY A 93 -6.10 -18.99 1.50
N ASP A 94 -6.87 -20.02 1.88
CA ASP A 94 -7.90 -19.92 2.91
C ASP A 94 -7.33 -19.67 4.31
N GLN A 95 -6.22 -20.31 4.64
CA GLN A 95 -5.52 -20.08 5.90
C GLN A 95 -4.95 -18.65 5.98
N THR A 96 -4.47 -18.13 4.85
CA THR A 96 -3.96 -16.77 4.74
C THR A 96 -5.10 -15.75 4.85
N SER A 97 -6.17 -15.91 4.08
CA SER A 97 -7.31 -14.98 4.05
C SER A 97 -8.08 -14.92 5.38
N SER A 98 -8.12 -16.03 6.14
CA SER A 98 -8.72 -16.04 7.47
C SER A 98 -7.92 -15.27 8.53
N ARG A 99 -6.62 -15.08 8.32
CA ARG A 99 -5.70 -14.43 9.28
C ARG A 99 -5.36 -13.00 8.92
N LEU A 100 -5.15 -12.71 7.64
CA LEU A 100 -4.64 -11.43 7.17
C LEU A 100 -5.76 -10.52 6.70
N ASN A 101 -5.86 -9.34 7.31
CA ASN A 101 -6.65 -8.25 6.78
C ASN A 101 -5.79 -7.41 5.82
N THR A 102 -6.02 -7.55 4.52
CA THR A 102 -5.24 -6.86 3.48
C THR A 102 -5.42 -5.34 3.47
N ASN A 103 -6.50 -4.79 4.06
CA ASN A 103 -6.72 -3.36 4.14
C ASN A 103 -5.90 -2.70 5.25
N THR A 104 -5.68 -3.42 6.35
CA THR A 104 -4.97 -2.89 7.53
C THR A 104 -3.57 -3.48 7.68
N GLY A 105 -3.25 -4.55 6.95
CA GLY A 105 -1.99 -5.26 7.08
C GLY A 105 -1.83 -5.99 8.43
N VAL A 106 -2.94 -6.35 9.07
CA VAL A 106 -2.92 -7.00 10.38
C VAL A 106 -3.13 -8.50 10.22
N ILE A 107 -2.23 -9.28 10.79
CA ILE A 107 -2.36 -10.73 10.96
C ILE A 107 -2.95 -11.00 12.34
N THR A 108 -4.04 -11.75 12.41
CA THR A 108 -4.74 -12.10 13.66
C THR A 108 -4.55 -13.58 13.97
N ASN A 109 -4.29 -13.91 15.22
CA ASN A 109 -4.31 -15.28 15.72
C ASN A 109 -5.70 -15.90 15.50
N ARG A 110 -5.75 -17.12 14.94
CA ARG A 110 -7.00 -17.82 14.59
C ARG A 110 -7.09 -19.24 15.12
N SER A 111 -6.00 -19.75 15.70
CA SER A 111 -5.96 -21.11 16.25
C SER A 111 -4.85 -21.23 17.29
N ASN A 112 -4.94 -22.25 18.15
CA ASN A 112 -3.88 -22.54 19.11
C ASN A 112 -2.53 -22.85 18.44
N ASP A 113 -2.55 -23.30 17.17
CA ASP A 113 -1.32 -23.51 16.42
C ASP A 113 -0.61 -22.20 16.05
N ASP A 114 -1.28 -21.07 16.14
CA ASP A 114 -0.70 -19.75 15.91
C ASP A 114 0.00 -19.22 17.17
N ASP A 115 -0.31 -19.75 18.36
CA ASP A 115 0.30 -19.33 19.63
C ASP A 115 1.81 -19.59 19.62
N GLY A 116 2.59 -18.54 19.84
CA GLY A 116 4.04 -18.60 19.77
C GLY A 116 4.64 -18.84 18.38
N ALA A 117 3.81 -18.90 17.34
CA ALA A 117 4.28 -19.12 15.98
C ALA A 117 4.95 -17.88 15.39
N VAL A 118 6.04 -18.10 14.65
CA VAL A 118 6.70 -17.06 13.87
C VAL A 118 6.02 -16.89 12.51
N PHE A 119 5.61 -15.66 12.19
CA PHE A 119 5.01 -15.33 10.92
C PHE A 119 5.99 -14.58 10.00
N GLU A 120 6.01 -15.00 8.74
CA GLU A 120 6.75 -14.35 7.67
C GLU A 120 5.80 -14.09 6.49
N ILE A 121 6.02 -13.00 5.77
CA ILE A 121 5.17 -12.59 4.65
C ILE A 121 6.01 -12.08 3.48
N ALA A 122 5.53 -12.30 2.27
CA ALA A 122 5.89 -11.57 1.07
C ALA A 122 4.62 -11.10 0.38
N CYS A 123 4.60 -9.86 -0.15
CA CYS A 123 3.42 -9.32 -0.81
C CYS A 123 3.75 -8.08 -1.64
N GLN A 124 2.81 -7.66 -2.48
CA GLN A 124 2.77 -6.31 -3.01
C GLN A 124 1.81 -5.45 -2.18
N PHE A 125 2.06 -4.15 -2.14
CA PHE A 125 1.22 -3.21 -1.41
C PHE A 125 1.08 -1.89 -2.15
N ASP A 126 -0.03 -1.20 -1.89
CA ASP A 126 -0.25 0.17 -2.31
C ASP A 126 -0.10 1.12 -1.12
N VAL A 127 0.25 2.35 -1.40
CA VAL A 127 0.31 3.42 -0.41
C VAL A 127 -1.05 4.10 -0.34
N PRO A 128 -1.69 4.23 0.84
CA PRO A 128 -2.87 5.05 0.97
C PRO A 128 -2.47 6.52 0.89
N VAL A 129 -2.98 7.22 -0.10
CA VAL A 129 -2.67 8.64 -0.34
C VAL A 129 -3.95 9.45 -0.53
N ARG A 130 -3.82 10.76 -0.49
CA ARG A 130 -4.79 11.73 -1.00
C ARG A 130 -4.07 12.80 -1.80
N PHE A 131 -4.81 13.54 -2.59
CA PHE A 131 -4.24 14.73 -3.23
C PHE A 131 -3.85 15.76 -2.15
N ALA A 132 -2.77 16.48 -2.39
CA ALA A 132 -2.30 17.55 -1.49
C ALA A 132 -2.90 18.92 -1.83
N THR A 133 -3.71 19.00 -2.89
CA THR A 133 -4.33 20.23 -3.38
C THR A 133 -5.78 19.99 -3.76
N ASP A 134 -6.61 21.03 -3.69
CA ASP A 134 -7.98 21.05 -4.20
C ASP A 134 -8.06 21.65 -5.61
N GLU A 135 -6.92 22.10 -6.15
CA GLU A 135 -6.84 22.72 -7.48
C GLU A 135 -5.80 21.99 -8.36
N ILE A 136 -6.16 21.69 -9.58
CA ILE A 136 -5.21 21.32 -10.63
C ILE A 136 -5.01 22.52 -11.54
N LYS A 137 -3.78 23.04 -11.59
CA LYS A 137 -3.40 24.11 -12.50
C LYS A 137 -2.92 23.49 -13.81
N ILE A 138 -3.73 23.60 -14.87
CA ILE A 138 -3.33 23.21 -16.21
C ILE A 138 -2.76 24.47 -16.87
N ALA A 139 -1.47 24.46 -17.19
CA ALA A 139 -0.87 25.52 -18.00
C ALA A 139 -1.23 25.26 -19.47
N HIS A 140 -1.96 26.16 -20.07
CA HIS A 140 -2.19 26.23 -21.51
C HIS A 140 -1.05 27.03 -22.16
N ASP A 141 0.16 26.54 -22.10
CA ASP A 141 1.25 27.08 -22.89
C ASP A 141 1.30 26.32 -24.21
N ASP A 142 0.83 27.00 -25.26
CA ASP A 142 0.79 26.53 -26.64
C ASP A 142 0.13 25.15 -26.91
N TRP A 143 -0.72 25.17 -27.93
CA TRP A 143 -1.55 24.08 -28.42
C TRP A 143 -0.82 22.73 -28.70
N GLU A 144 0.51 22.72 -28.70
CA GLU A 144 1.32 21.54 -29.01
C GLU A 144 2.14 20.97 -27.83
N LEU A 145 2.27 21.67 -26.69
CA LEU A 145 3.07 21.26 -25.55
C LEU A 145 2.23 21.30 -24.27
N MET A 146 1.34 20.33 -24.08
CA MET A 146 0.74 20.07 -22.78
C MET A 146 1.80 19.49 -21.85
N SER A 147 2.35 20.31 -20.96
CA SER A 147 3.15 19.81 -19.86
C SER A 147 2.22 19.23 -18.79
N TRP A 148 2.49 18.00 -18.36
CA TRP A 148 1.77 17.38 -17.26
C TRP A 148 1.92 18.23 -16.00
N PRO A 149 0.81 18.66 -15.36
CA PRO A 149 0.91 19.36 -14.09
C PRO A 149 1.49 18.43 -13.05
N SER A 150 2.33 18.96 -12.16
CA SER A 150 2.72 18.22 -10.96
C SER A 150 1.48 18.08 -10.07
N ILE A 151 1.09 16.84 -9.78
CA ILE A 151 -0.04 16.54 -8.91
C ILE A 151 0.53 15.98 -7.60
N PRO A 152 0.70 16.82 -6.56
CA PRO A 152 1.29 16.38 -5.31
C PRO A 152 0.34 15.46 -4.55
N LEU A 153 0.91 14.37 -4.00
CA LEU A 153 0.22 13.40 -3.17
C LEU A 153 0.75 13.45 -1.74
N VAL A 154 -0.10 13.18 -0.77
CA VAL A 154 0.26 13.06 0.65
C VAL A 154 -0.14 11.68 1.13
N GLU A 155 0.81 10.96 1.74
CA GLU A 155 0.55 9.66 2.37
C GLU A 155 -0.35 9.83 3.60
N LEU A 156 -1.37 8.97 3.68
CA LEU A 156 -2.24 8.84 4.83
C LEU A 156 -1.63 7.83 5.80
N LYS A 157 -0.90 8.33 6.79
CA LYS A 157 -0.33 7.48 7.84
C LYS A 157 -1.42 7.01 8.81
N PRO A 158 -1.32 5.76 9.33
CA PRO A 158 -2.19 5.34 10.43
C PRO A 158 -2.00 6.29 11.60
N ARG A 159 -3.09 6.66 12.26
CA ARG A 159 -2.99 7.43 13.50
C ARG A 159 -2.27 6.55 14.53
N SER A 160 -1.18 7.04 15.08
CA SER A 160 -0.59 6.47 16.28
C SER A 160 -1.62 6.59 17.40
N SER A 161 -2.14 5.48 17.87
CA SER A 161 -2.97 5.41 19.07
C SER A 161 -2.12 5.62 20.31
#